data_5017501aceff8212db4b1e6a89175dd3
#
_entry.id   5017501aceff8212db4b1e6a89175dd3
#
_cell.length_a   1.000
_cell.length_b   1.000
_cell.length_c   1.000
_cell.angle_alpha   90.00
_cell.angle_beta   90.00
_cell.angle_gamma   90.00
#
_symmetry.space_group_name_H-M   'P 1'
#
loop_
_entity.id
_entity.type
_entity.pdbx_description
1 polymer ?
#
loop_
_entity_poly.entity_id
_entity_poly.type
_entity_poly.pdbx_seq_one_letter_code
_entity_poly.pdbx_strand_id
1 'polypeptide(L)'
;MGYVRRVNATSSFETAPETERETGSETGPGRIVLLTTSHRVAPGLLSWPAWQALHAADRVLCADGAHPQLPYLRDAGTTVEETAPTAEDLLDACAGGRTVVVVTTGEGDPALTDGLARLAGSGRVQMPDLELLPASYDLPGARLLDLVQVMDRIRLECPWSSRQTHKGLAKYGIEEAYELVEAIEEGDRDELREELGDVLLQVVFHARIAEEASEVSDGSEGSEGSEEEDGAAPFSIDDVAAGIVTKLIHRHPHVFGDETASTPEDVKKLWLRTKAVEKRRTSVTEGIPLGQPALALTAKLASRVHTAGLDVPLPQGAGIGYELLEMAVRAEREGVDPEGALRVAARAYRDAVRVKEGAGGVAGVAGEE
;
A
#
# COMPACT_ATOMS: atom_id res chain seq x y z
N MET A 1 -16.17 6.57 -15.32
CA MET A 1 -16.76 5.97 -16.55
C MET A 1 -15.98 4.72 -16.90
N GLY A 2 -16.68 3.59 -16.85
CA GLY A 2 -16.05 2.28 -16.79
C GLY A 2 -15.44 1.81 -18.10
N TYR A 3 -14.27 1.22 -18.00
CA TYR A 3 -13.72 0.34 -19.04
C TYR A 3 -14.22 -1.09 -18.78
N VAL A 4 -15.39 -1.43 -19.32
CA VAL A 4 -15.81 -2.82 -19.46
C VAL A 4 -15.48 -3.25 -20.88
N ARG A 5 -14.42 -4.04 -21.04
CA ARG A 5 -14.21 -4.80 -22.28
C ARG A 5 -15.26 -5.92 -22.33
N ARG A 6 -16.19 -5.81 -23.26
CA ARG A 6 -17.09 -6.91 -23.62
C ARG A 6 -16.28 -8.02 -24.29
N VAL A 7 -16.26 -9.18 -23.65
CA VAL A 7 -15.90 -10.44 -24.31
C VAL A 7 -17.21 -11.05 -24.80
N ASN A 8 -17.44 -11.04 -26.13
CA ASN A 8 -18.51 -11.80 -26.76
C ASN A 8 -18.09 -13.27 -26.81
N ALA A 9 -18.71 -14.10 -26.00
CA ALA A 9 -18.72 -15.54 -26.21
C ALA A 9 -20.17 -15.97 -26.52
N THR A 10 -20.46 -16.11 -27.81
CA THR A 10 -21.62 -16.86 -28.29
C THR A 10 -21.27 -18.35 -28.23
N SER A 11 -21.80 -19.04 -27.27
CA SER A 11 -21.80 -20.51 -27.23
C SER A 11 -23.25 -20.97 -27.37
N SER A 12 -23.51 -21.56 -28.52
CA SER A 12 -24.75 -22.26 -28.84
C SER A 12 -24.88 -23.52 -27.98
N PHE A 13 -25.98 -23.61 -27.23
CA PHE A 13 -26.35 -24.81 -26.52
C PHE A 13 -26.88 -25.85 -27.56
N GLU A 14 -26.09 -26.87 -27.81
CA GLU A 14 -26.57 -28.10 -28.43
C GLU A 14 -27.09 -29.02 -27.31
N THR A 15 -28.37 -29.37 -27.40
CA THR A 15 -29.01 -30.39 -26.56
C THR A 15 -28.48 -31.77 -26.97
N ALA A 16 -27.74 -32.41 -26.06
CA ALA A 16 -27.35 -33.82 -26.21
C ALA A 16 -28.50 -34.75 -25.81
N PRO A 17 -28.61 -35.93 -26.46
CA PRO A 17 -29.71 -36.84 -26.23
C PRO A 17 -29.61 -37.56 -24.86
N GLU A 18 -30.76 -37.80 -24.25
CA GLU A 18 -30.90 -38.61 -23.03
C GLU A 18 -30.40 -40.04 -23.30
N THR A 19 -29.27 -40.36 -22.70
CA THR A 19 -28.79 -41.75 -22.61
C THR A 19 -29.23 -42.32 -21.29
N GLU A 20 -29.86 -43.49 -21.34
CA GLU A 20 -30.36 -44.27 -20.24
C GLU A 20 -29.32 -44.44 -19.14
N ARG A 21 -29.74 -44.14 -17.91
CA ARG A 21 -28.94 -44.38 -16.68
C ARG A 21 -28.83 -45.89 -16.44
N GLU A 22 -27.67 -46.45 -16.79
CA GLU A 22 -27.25 -47.70 -16.19
C GLU A 22 -26.96 -47.49 -14.72
N THR A 23 -27.72 -48.18 -13.86
CA THR A 23 -27.55 -48.25 -12.40
C THR A 23 -26.35 -49.13 -12.05
N GLY A 24 -25.17 -48.58 -12.20
CA GLY A 24 -23.92 -49.09 -11.63
C GLY A 24 -23.33 -47.98 -10.76
N SER A 25 -23.51 -48.09 -9.44
CA SER A 25 -22.93 -47.16 -8.47
C SER A 25 -21.39 -47.29 -8.42
N GLU A 26 -20.69 -46.83 -9.40
CA GLU A 26 -19.31 -46.37 -9.22
C GLU A 26 -19.39 -44.95 -8.66
N THR A 27 -19.43 -44.82 -7.35
CA THR A 27 -19.23 -43.54 -6.68
C THR A 27 -17.82 -43.08 -7.08
N GLY A 28 -17.76 -42.05 -7.92
CA GLY A 28 -16.49 -41.44 -8.35
C GLY A 28 -15.62 -40.97 -7.16
N PRO A 29 -14.38 -40.63 -7.40
CA PRO A 29 -13.57 -40.06 -6.34
C PRO A 29 -14.27 -38.82 -5.79
N GLY A 30 -14.32 -38.67 -4.45
CA GLY A 30 -14.90 -37.50 -3.83
C GLY A 30 -14.14 -36.23 -4.20
N ARG A 31 -14.59 -35.09 -3.71
CA ARG A 31 -13.97 -33.79 -4.01
C ARG A 31 -13.60 -33.04 -2.73
N ILE A 32 -12.40 -32.52 -2.66
CA ILE A 32 -11.94 -31.60 -1.61
C ILE A 32 -11.83 -30.22 -2.24
N VAL A 33 -12.50 -29.25 -1.68
CA VAL A 33 -12.37 -27.85 -2.08
C VAL A 33 -11.73 -27.06 -0.93
N LEU A 34 -10.51 -26.57 -1.14
CA LEU A 34 -9.86 -25.63 -0.22
C LEU A 34 -10.34 -24.23 -0.60
N LEU A 35 -11.28 -23.69 0.15
CA LEU A 35 -11.85 -22.36 -0.08
C LEU A 35 -11.01 -21.33 0.66
N THR A 36 -10.16 -20.62 -0.07
CA THR A 36 -9.27 -19.59 0.51
C THR A 36 -10.00 -18.25 0.58
N THR A 37 -10.03 -17.66 1.77
CA THR A 37 -10.64 -16.35 2.00
C THR A 37 -9.56 -15.28 2.13
N SER A 38 -9.94 -14.02 1.96
CA SER A 38 -9.05 -12.88 2.08
C SER A 38 -9.65 -11.83 3.01
N HIS A 39 -8.84 -11.25 3.89
CA HIS A 39 -9.23 -10.10 4.71
C HIS A 39 -9.35 -8.80 3.89
N ARG A 40 -8.89 -8.81 2.62
CA ARG A 40 -8.98 -7.66 1.70
C ARG A 40 -10.36 -7.49 1.08
N VAL A 41 -11.26 -8.40 1.38
CA VAL A 41 -12.66 -8.36 0.94
C VAL A 41 -13.54 -8.50 2.16
N ALA A 42 -14.57 -7.66 2.26
CA ALA A 42 -15.47 -7.71 3.40
C ALA A 42 -16.10 -9.10 3.57
N PRO A 43 -16.24 -9.60 4.81
CA PRO A 43 -16.88 -10.88 5.08
C PRO A 43 -18.28 -10.97 4.46
N GLY A 44 -18.62 -12.15 3.94
CA GLY A 44 -19.89 -12.38 3.24
C GLY A 44 -19.85 -12.08 1.73
N LEU A 45 -18.85 -11.32 1.23
CA LEU A 45 -18.68 -11.05 -0.19
C LEU A 45 -17.86 -12.17 -0.86
N LEU A 46 -18.50 -13.28 -1.14
CA LEU A 46 -17.90 -14.42 -1.82
C LEU A 46 -18.25 -14.43 -3.31
N SER A 47 -17.35 -15.01 -4.10
CA SER A 47 -17.58 -15.20 -5.53
C SER A 47 -18.73 -16.22 -5.77
N TRP A 48 -19.38 -16.11 -6.94
CA TRP A 48 -20.42 -17.09 -7.29
C TRP A 48 -19.91 -18.55 -7.29
N PRO A 49 -18.73 -18.89 -7.81
CA PRO A 49 -18.18 -20.24 -7.67
C PRO A 49 -17.99 -20.69 -6.21
N ALA A 50 -17.58 -19.78 -5.31
CA ALA A 50 -17.46 -20.09 -3.90
C ALA A 50 -18.80 -20.44 -3.28
N TRP A 51 -19.85 -19.66 -3.54
CA TRP A 51 -21.21 -19.96 -3.08
C TRP A 51 -21.73 -21.28 -3.67
N GLN A 52 -21.47 -21.56 -4.95
CA GLN A 52 -21.85 -22.83 -5.55
C GLN A 52 -21.15 -24.01 -4.86
N ALA A 53 -19.86 -23.91 -4.56
CA ALA A 53 -19.13 -24.96 -3.86
C ALA A 53 -19.67 -25.18 -2.45
N LEU A 54 -19.96 -24.11 -1.70
CA LEU A 54 -20.55 -24.18 -0.35
C LEU A 54 -21.94 -24.83 -0.34
N HIS A 55 -22.81 -24.47 -1.28
CA HIS A 55 -24.17 -25.03 -1.37
C HIS A 55 -24.19 -26.48 -1.90
N ALA A 56 -23.19 -26.88 -2.68
CA ALA A 56 -23.08 -28.23 -3.21
C ALA A 56 -22.31 -29.19 -2.28
N ALA A 57 -21.72 -28.67 -1.21
CA ALA A 57 -20.92 -29.47 -0.28
C ALA A 57 -21.79 -30.37 0.60
N ASP A 58 -21.32 -31.59 0.78
CA ASP A 58 -21.90 -32.51 1.79
C ASP A 58 -21.46 -32.10 3.22
N ARG A 59 -20.24 -31.52 3.33
CA ARG A 59 -19.70 -30.99 4.58
C ARG A 59 -18.89 -29.71 4.32
N VAL A 60 -19.03 -28.74 5.21
CA VAL A 60 -18.22 -27.54 5.24
C VAL A 60 -17.50 -27.47 6.58
N LEU A 61 -16.18 -27.40 6.54
CA LEU A 61 -15.31 -27.42 7.71
C LEU A 61 -14.58 -26.10 7.84
N CYS A 62 -14.35 -25.64 9.05
CA CYS A 62 -13.50 -24.49 9.37
C CYS A 62 -12.79 -24.75 10.69
N ALA A 63 -11.45 -24.62 10.69
CA ALA A 63 -10.65 -24.89 11.88
C ALA A 63 -10.78 -23.77 12.94
N ASP A 64 -10.98 -22.54 12.49
CA ASP A 64 -11.07 -21.36 13.36
C ASP A 64 -12.53 -20.97 13.60
N GLY A 65 -13.02 -21.19 14.81
CA GLY A 65 -14.38 -20.79 15.22
C GLY A 65 -14.61 -19.28 15.27
N ALA A 66 -13.54 -18.47 15.26
CA ALA A 66 -13.59 -17.01 15.18
C ALA A 66 -13.43 -16.48 13.74
N HIS A 67 -13.39 -17.36 12.73
CA HIS A 67 -13.18 -16.98 11.34
C HIS A 67 -14.25 -15.98 10.86
N PRO A 68 -13.86 -14.82 10.28
CA PRO A 68 -14.78 -13.72 9.95
C PRO A 68 -15.92 -14.07 9.01
N GLN A 69 -15.76 -15.11 8.18
CA GLN A 69 -16.81 -15.56 7.25
C GLN A 69 -17.93 -16.38 7.93
N LEU A 70 -17.68 -16.99 9.10
CA LEU A 70 -18.62 -17.94 9.71
C LEU A 70 -20.02 -17.37 9.98
N PRO A 71 -20.19 -16.14 10.52
CA PRO A 71 -21.51 -15.57 10.71
C PRO A 71 -22.30 -15.50 9.39
N TYR A 72 -21.66 -15.05 8.32
CA TYR A 72 -22.30 -14.86 7.01
C TYR A 72 -22.63 -16.19 6.32
N LEU A 73 -21.77 -17.21 6.47
CA LEU A 73 -22.05 -18.55 5.96
C LEU A 73 -23.26 -19.16 6.66
N ARG A 74 -23.36 -19.00 7.98
CA ARG A 74 -24.49 -19.49 8.79
C ARG A 74 -25.78 -18.75 8.46
N ASP A 75 -25.71 -17.43 8.30
CA ASP A 75 -26.87 -16.61 7.91
C ASP A 75 -27.38 -16.98 6.51
N ALA A 76 -26.48 -17.41 5.61
CA ALA A 76 -26.83 -17.93 4.30
C ALA A 76 -27.34 -19.39 4.32
N GLY A 77 -27.47 -19.99 5.50
CA GLY A 77 -27.98 -21.34 5.67
C GLY A 77 -26.95 -22.46 5.50
N THR A 78 -25.66 -22.13 5.40
CA THR A 78 -24.59 -23.14 5.33
C THR A 78 -24.27 -23.67 6.73
N THR A 79 -24.38 -25.00 6.93
CA THR A 79 -23.94 -25.64 8.17
C THR A 79 -22.42 -25.78 8.13
N VAL A 80 -21.70 -25.14 9.07
CA VAL A 80 -20.26 -25.22 9.17
C VAL A 80 -19.85 -25.95 10.44
N GLU A 81 -19.05 -26.99 10.29
CA GLU A 81 -18.46 -27.76 11.38
C GLU A 81 -17.11 -27.09 11.80
N GLU A 82 -17.03 -26.71 13.08
CA GLU A 82 -15.82 -26.11 13.64
C GLU A 82 -14.82 -27.21 14.00
N THR A 83 -14.00 -27.61 13.06
CA THR A 83 -12.99 -28.65 13.24
C THR A 83 -11.78 -28.43 12.34
N ALA A 84 -10.60 -28.77 12.84
CA ALA A 84 -9.36 -28.77 12.09
C ALA A 84 -9.11 -30.19 11.53
N PRO A 85 -9.45 -30.44 10.24
CA PRO A 85 -9.29 -31.78 9.66
C PRO A 85 -7.82 -32.06 9.35
N THR A 86 -7.39 -33.31 9.55
CA THR A 86 -6.16 -33.79 8.94
C THR A 86 -6.40 -34.17 7.47
N ALA A 87 -5.33 -34.43 6.72
CA ALA A 87 -5.45 -34.87 5.33
C ALA A 87 -6.16 -36.25 5.25
N GLU A 88 -5.93 -37.14 6.20
CA GLU A 88 -6.58 -38.44 6.31
C GLU A 88 -8.06 -38.28 6.60
N ASP A 89 -8.45 -37.39 7.54
CA ASP A 89 -9.85 -37.10 7.85
C ASP A 89 -10.62 -36.61 6.61
N LEU A 90 -9.97 -35.82 5.75
CA LEU A 90 -10.62 -35.35 4.51
C LEU A 90 -10.82 -36.49 3.50
N LEU A 91 -9.86 -37.42 3.39
CA LEU A 91 -10.05 -38.60 2.54
C LEU A 91 -11.25 -39.41 2.98
N ASP A 92 -11.35 -39.69 4.29
CA ASP A 92 -12.47 -40.45 4.86
C ASP A 92 -13.79 -39.67 4.71
N ALA A 93 -13.78 -38.37 4.87
CA ALA A 93 -14.95 -37.51 4.68
C ALA A 93 -15.45 -37.52 3.22
N CYS A 94 -14.55 -37.65 2.25
CA CYS A 94 -14.86 -37.71 0.81
C CYS A 94 -15.28 -39.11 0.33
N ALA A 95 -15.17 -40.15 1.19
CA ALA A 95 -15.55 -41.52 0.81
C ALA A 95 -17.00 -41.58 0.32
N GLY A 96 -17.23 -42.36 -0.75
CA GLY A 96 -18.56 -42.47 -1.37
C GLY A 96 -18.90 -41.32 -2.33
N GLY A 97 -17.87 -40.58 -2.86
CA GLY A 97 -18.06 -39.52 -3.85
C GLY A 97 -18.51 -38.17 -3.27
N ARG A 98 -18.36 -37.98 -1.96
CA ARG A 98 -18.79 -36.74 -1.28
C ARG A 98 -17.88 -35.55 -1.55
N THR A 99 -18.46 -34.36 -1.49
CA THR A 99 -17.74 -33.09 -1.62
C THR A 99 -17.57 -32.45 -0.24
N VAL A 100 -16.33 -32.16 0.13
CA VAL A 100 -15.98 -31.49 1.37
C VAL A 100 -15.32 -30.14 1.06
N VAL A 101 -15.86 -29.07 1.62
CA VAL A 101 -15.27 -27.72 1.53
C VAL A 101 -14.58 -27.40 2.84
N VAL A 102 -13.33 -26.99 2.78
CA VAL A 102 -12.56 -26.48 3.93
C VAL A 102 -12.38 -24.97 3.76
N VAL A 103 -12.96 -24.20 4.66
CA VAL A 103 -12.81 -22.73 4.68
C VAL A 103 -11.50 -22.40 5.40
N THR A 104 -10.60 -21.73 4.70
CA THR A 104 -9.28 -21.34 5.21
C THR A 104 -9.07 -19.83 5.09
N THR A 105 -8.08 -19.31 5.82
CA THR A 105 -7.62 -17.92 5.65
C THR A 105 -6.86 -17.75 4.33
N GLY A 106 -6.51 -16.51 3.98
CA GLY A 106 -5.71 -16.21 2.80
C GLY A 106 -4.29 -16.83 2.83
N GLU A 107 -3.78 -17.12 4.02
CA GLU A 107 -2.51 -17.81 4.23
C GLU A 107 -2.63 -19.33 4.03
N GLY A 108 -3.89 -19.84 3.96
CA GLY A 108 -4.16 -21.26 3.86
C GLY A 108 -3.90 -22.01 5.18
N ASP A 109 -3.80 -23.33 5.07
CA ASP A 109 -3.34 -24.23 6.12
C ASP A 109 -2.14 -25.02 5.58
N PRO A 110 -0.90 -24.62 5.88
CA PRO A 110 0.28 -25.32 5.40
C PRO A 110 0.35 -26.79 5.83
N ALA A 111 -0.07 -27.10 7.06
CA ALA A 111 0.00 -28.45 7.58
C ALA A 111 -0.96 -29.38 6.82
N LEU A 112 -2.17 -28.90 6.54
CA LEU A 112 -3.16 -29.60 5.74
C LEU A 112 -2.71 -29.77 4.29
N THR A 113 -2.19 -28.70 3.69
CA THR A 113 -1.72 -28.70 2.30
C THR A 113 -0.54 -29.68 2.12
N ASP A 114 0.43 -29.66 3.03
CA ASP A 114 1.56 -30.57 3.03
C ASP A 114 1.11 -32.03 3.27
N GLY A 115 0.13 -32.24 4.12
CA GLY A 115 -0.49 -33.54 4.36
C GLY A 115 -1.11 -34.11 3.09
N LEU A 116 -1.96 -33.34 2.43
CA LEU A 116 -2.59 -33.73 1.15
C LEU A 116 -1.57 -33.98 0.05
N ALA A 117 -0.54 -33.14 -0.07
CA ALA A 117 0.54 -33.32 -1.05
C ALA A 117 1.33 -34.62 -0.81
N ARG A 118 1.65 -34.95 0.45
CA ARG A 118 2.31 -36.22 0.82
C ARG A 118 1.47 -37.45 0.49
N LEU A 119 0.16 -37.39 0.79
CA LEU A 119 -0.74 -38.50 0.45
C LEU A 119 -0.85 -38.69 -1.06
N ALA A 120 -1.01 -37.62 -1.82
CA ALA A 120 -1.04 -37.66 -3.28
C ALA A 120 0.26 -38.23 -3.86
N GLY A 121 1.41 -37.79 -3.36
CA GLY A 121 2.73 -38.27 -3.80
C GLY A 121 3.04 -39.70 -3.41
N SER A 122 2.35 -40.29 -2.43
CA SER A 122 2.60 -41.67 -1.98
C SER A 122 2.15 -42.74 -2.98
N GLY A 123 1.17 -42.41 -3.83
CA GLY A 123 0.54 -43.36 -4.78
C GLY A 123 -0.19 -44.54 -4.11
N ARG A 124 -0.35 -44.51 -2.77
CA ARG A 124 -0.95 -45.62 -2.01
C ARG A 124 -2.46 -45.46 -1.82
N VAL A 125 -2.98 -44.26 -2.05
CA VAL A 125 -4.38 -43.88 -1.80
C VAL A 125 -4.94 -43.25 -3.07
N GLN A 126 -6.17 -43.59 -3.41
CA GLN A 126 -6.89 -42.90 -4.47
C GLN A 126 -7.35 -41.55 -3.92
N MET A 127 -6.74 -40.49 -4.43
CA MET A 127 -7.05 -39.13 -3.99
C MET A 127 -8.38 -38.65 -4.55
N PRO A 128 -9.21 -37.97 -3.74
CA PRO A 128 -10.32 -37.16 -4.23
C PRO A 128 -9.81 -36.05 -5.18
N ASP A 129 -10.71 -35.51 -6.01
CA ASP A 129 -10.39 -34.30 -6.76
C ASP A 129 -10.09 -33.16 -5.79
N LEU A 130 -8.89 -32.60 -5.91
CA LEU A 130 -8.45 -31.49 -5.07
C LEU A 130 -8.54 -30.17 -5.84
N GLU A 131 -9.33 -29.24 -5.33
CA GLU A 131 -9.49 -27.91 -5.90
C GLU A 131 -9.09 -26.85 -4.88
N LEU A 132 -8.27 -25.90 -5.33
CA LEU A 132 -8.00 -24.65 -4.62
C LEU A 132 -8.91 -23.57 -5.22
N LEU A 133 -9.92 -23.14 -4.45
CA LEU A 133 -10.92 -22.19 -4.90
C LEU A 133 -10.78 -20.87 -4.14
N PRO A 134 -10.38 -19.79 -4.81
CA PRO A 134 -10.42 -18.45 -4.19
C PRO A 134 -11.87 -18.03 -3.90
N ALA A 135 -12.16 -17.72 -2.65
CA ALA A 135 -13.48 -17.26 -2.23
C ALA A 135 -13.83 -15.90 -2.82
N SER A 136 -12.82 -15.08 -3.10
CA SER A 136 -12.94 -13.75 -3.70
C SER A 136 -11.65 -13.41 -4.46
N TYR A 137 -11.70 -12.34 -5.25
CA TYR A 137 -10.56 -11.85 -6.02
C TYR A 137 -10.16 -10.45 -5.55
N ASP A 138 -8.86 -10.24 -5.38
CA ASP A 138 -8.32 -8.95 -5.02
C ASP A 138 -8.42 -7.96 -6.18
N LEU A 139 -8.75 -6.72 -5.87
CA LEU A 139 -8.61 -5.61 -6.80
C LEU A 139 -7.15 -5.10 -6.82
N PRO A 140 -6.70 -4.47 -7.93
CA PRO A 140 -5.42 -3.78 -7.94
C PRO A 140 -5.33 -2.77 -6.80
N GLY A 141 -4.25 -2.84 -6.02
CA GLY A 141 -4.06 -2.01 -4.83
C GLY A 141 -4.52 -2.64 -3.51
N ALA A 142 -5.19 -3.79 -3.54
CA ALA A 142 -5.67 -4.47 -2.32
C ALA A 142 -4.55 -4.82 -1.32
N ARG A 143 -3.28 -4.94 -1.78
CA ARG A 143 -2.12 -5.14 -0.90
C ARG A 143 -1.87 -3.99 0.09
N LEU A 144 -2.42 -2.80 -0.18
CA LEU A 144 -2.36 -1.70 0.78
C LEU A 144 -3.11 -2.03 2.08
N LEU A 145 -4.16 -2.84 2.01
CA LEU A 145 -4.89 -3.32 3.20
C LEU A 145 -4.02 -4.24 4.07
N ASP A 146 -3.12 -5.04 3.45
CA ASP A 146 -2.16 -5.85 4.20
C ASP A 146 -1.22 -4.95 5.02
N LEU A 147 -0.72 -3.87 4.40
CA LEU A 147 0.17 -2.93 5.08
C LEU A 147 -0.53 -2.25 6.25
N VAL A 148 -1.80 -1.83 6.08
CA VAL A 148 -2.59 -1.23 7.17
C VAL A 148 -2.74 -2.23 8.31
N GLN A 149 -3.16 -3.46 8.03
CA GLN A 149 -3.36 -4.48 9.06
C GLN A 149 -2.05 -4.86 9.78
N VAL A 150 -0.94 -4.98 9.03
CA VAL A 150 0.38 -5.25 9.61
C VAL A 150 0.82 -4.10 10.51
N MET A 151 0.58 -2.85 10.08
CA MET A 151 0.91 -1.68 10.89
C MET A 151 0.09 -1.61 12.17
N ASP A 152 -1.21 -1.92 12.14
CA ASP A 152 -2.05 -2.01 13.34
C ASP A 152 -1.47 -2.99 14.35
N ARG A 153 -1.09 -4.18 13.87
CA ARG A 153 -0.50 -5.21 14.72
C ARG A 153 0.86 -4.80 15.28
N ILE A 154 1.73 -4.22 14.44
CA ILE A 154 3.04 -3.69 14.86
C ILE A 154 2.84 -2.58 15.91
N ARG A 155 1.89 -1.68 15.70
CA ARG A 155 1.62 -0.59 16.65
C ARG A 155 1.20 -1.10 18.01
N LEU A 156 0.39 -2.16 18.06
CA LEU A 156 -0.11 -2.77 19.31
C LEU A 156 0.94 -3.64 20.00
N GLU A 157 1.69 -4.46 19.26
CA GLU A 157 2.52 -5.53 19.82
C GLU A 157 4.00 -5.18 19.93
N CYS A 158 4.52 -4.24 19.11
CA CYS A 158 5.94 -3.90 19.13
C CYS A 158 6.27 -2.83 20.18
N PRO A 159 7.15 -3.14 21.16
CA PRO A 159 7.49 -2.20 22.24
C PRO A 159 8.16 -0.90 21.79
N TRP A 160 8.77 -0.89 20.60
CA TRP A 160 9.36 0.32 20.01
C TRP A 160 8.29 1.13 19.28
N SER A 161 7.52 0.49 18.41
CA SER A 161 6.50 1.16 17.58
C SER A 161 5.40 1.78 18.44
N SER A 162 4.95 1.10 19.51
CA SER A 162 3.91 1.59 20.43
C SER A 162 4.24 2.92 21.12
N ARG A 163 5.53 3.29 21.20
CA ARG A 163 6.01 4.52 21.83
C ARG A 163 6.36 5.63 20.85
N GLN A 164 6.27 5.37 19.55
CA GLN A 164 6.61 6.39 18.57
C GLN A 164 5.56 7.49 18.50
N THR A 165 6.04 8.70 18.21
CA THR A 165 5.23 9.90 18.00
C THR A 165 5.53 10.49 16.64
N HIS A 166 4.67 11.38 16.13
CA HIS A 166 4.92 12.11 14.88
C HIS A 166 6.30 12.79 14.89
N LYS A 167 6.66 13.44 16.00
CA LYS A 167 7.96 14.12 16.16
C LYS A 167 9.13 13.13 16.15
N GLY A 168 8.99 11.98 16.80
CA GLY A 168 10.02 10.94 16.87
C GLY A 168 10.31 10.31 15.50
N LEU A 169 9.27 10.16 14.66
CA LEU A 169 9.37 9.54 13.33
C LEU A 169 9.80 10.53 12.24
N ALA A 170 9.63 11.84 12.43
CA ALA A 170 9.88 12.85 11.38
C ALA A 170 11.28 12.74 10.73
N LYS A 171 12.31 12.36 11.51
CA LYS A 171 13.67 12.19 10.98
C LYS A 171 13.76 11.01 9.99
N TYR A 172 13.07 9.91 10.26
CA TYR A 172 13.05 8.75 9.37
C TYR A 172 12.32 9.09 8.06
N GLY A 173 11.16 9.77 8.12
CA GLY A 173 10.48 10.21 6.90
C GLY A 173 11.31 11.15 6.01
N ILE A 174 12.28 11.89 6.56
CA ILE A 174 13.26 12.67 5.80
C ILE A 174 14.32 11.75 5.18
N GLU A 175 14.81 10.76 5.94
CA GLU A 175 15.78 9.75 5.50
C GLU A 175 15.23 8.98 4.30
N GLU A 176 14.06 8.36 4.43
CA GLU A 176 13.40 7.62 3.34
C GLU A 176 13.17 8.49 2.09
N ALA A 177 12.87 9.79 2.29
CA ALA A 177 12.71 10.70 1.16
C ALA A 177 14.03 10.94 0.41
N TYR A 178 15.18 10.94 1.10
CA TYR A 178 16.49 11.06 0.45
C TYR A 178 16.91 9.75 -0.22
N GLU A 179 16.64 8.59 0.38
CA GLU A 179 16.92 7.27 -0.18
C GLU A 179 16.09 7.05 -1.46
N LEU A 180 14.81 7.41 -1.43
CA LEU A 180 13.97 7.43 -2.63
C LEU A 180 14.55 8.32 -3.75
N VAL A 181 15.04 9.51 -3.42
CA VAL A 181 15.67 10.40 -4.41
C VAL A 181 16.96 9.77 -4.97
N GLU A 182 17.75 9.11 -4.13
CA GLU A 182 18.96 8.40 -4.56
C GLU A 182 18.64 7.26 -5.52
N ALA A 183 17.69 6.40 -5.19
CA ALA A 183 17.22 5.31 -6.05
C ALA A 183 16.69 5.81 -7.42
N ILE A 184 15.97 6.95 -7.44
CA ILE A 184 15.52 7.58 -8.68
C ILE A 184 16.70 8.07 -9.53
N GLU A 185 17.69 8.72 -8.90
CA GLU A 185 18.85 9.29 -9.60
C GLU A 185 19.83 8.23 -10.10
N GLU A 186 19.95 7.10 -9.40
CA GLU A 186 20.76 5.95 -9.81
C GLU A 186 20.06 5.08 -10.86
N GLY A 187 18.73 5.14 -10.92
CA GLY A 187 17.93 4.41 -11.90
C GLY A 187 17.75 2.91 -11.57
N ASP A 188 18.06 2.50 -10.33
CA ASP A 188 17.80 1.16 -9.86
C ASP A 188 16.30 0.97 -9.58
N ARG A 189 15.69 0.01 -10.26
CA ARG A 189 14.25 -0.24 -10.16
C ARG A 189 13.86 -1.06 -8.94
N ASP A 190 14.74 -1.89 -8.46
CA ASP A 190 14.49 -2.72 -7.29
C ASP A 190 14.63 -1.88 -6.03
N GLU A 191 15.67 -1.05 -5.95
CA GLU A 191 15.84 -0.05 -4.91
C GLU A 191 14.68 0.97 -4.91
N LEU A 192 14.30 1.51 -6.07
CA LEU A 192 13.16 2.40 -6.20
C LEU A 192 11.85 1.79 -5.65
N ARG A 193 11.64 0.49 -5.84
CA ARG A 193 10.47 -0.21 -5.29
C ARG A 193 10.52 -0.31 -3.77
N GLU A 194 11.70 -0.57 -3.22
CA GLU A 194 11.96 -0.66 -1.79
C GLU A 194 11.71 0.69 -1.12
N GLU A 195 12.34 1.75 -1.59
CA GLU A 195 12.23 3.10 -1.03
C GLU A 195 10.81 3.69 -1.15
N LEU A 196 10.08 3.36 -2.22
CA LEU A 196 8.65 3.68 -2.30
C LEU A 196 7.84 2.96 -1.23
N GLY A 197 8.24 1.75 -0.83
CA GLY A 197 7.65 1.00 0.27
C GLY A 197 7.88 1.70 1.60
N ASP A 198 9.10 2.18 1.87
CA ASP A 198 9.48 2.83 3.12
C ASP A 198 8.84 4.22 3.28
N VAL A 199 8.75 4.99 2.19
CA VAL A 199 7.93 6.22 2.20
C VAL A 199 6.45 5.92 2.47
N LEU A 200 5.90 4.87 1.88
CA LEU A 200 4.52 4.46 2.13
C LEU A 200 4.32 3.99 3.58
N LEU A 201 5.29 3.27 4.15
CA LEU A 201 5.31 2.89 5.56
C LEU A 201 5.19 4.13 6.46
N GLN A 202 5.96 5.20 6.21
CA GLN A 202 5.88 6.44 6.98
C GLN A 202 4.46 7.04 6.93
N VAL A 203 3.81 7.03 5.77
CA VAL A 203 2.44 7.54 5.61
C VAL A 203 1.46 6.74 6.46
N VAL A 204 1.50 5.41 6.37
CA VAL A 204 0.58 4.53 7.11
C VAL A 204 0.85 4.61 8.62
N PHE A 205 2.11 4.65 9.04
CA PHE A 205 2.47 4.75 10.45
C PHE A 205 2.00 6.08 11.06
N HIS A 206 2.22 7.20 10.38
CA HIS A 206 1.73 8.49 10.84
C HIS A 206 0.20 8.54 10.90
N ALA A 207 -0.51 7.97 9.92
CA ALA A 207 -1.96 7.88 9.94
C ALA A 207 -2.45 7.05 11.14
N ARG A 208 -1.80 5.92 11.41
CA ARG A 208 -2.15 5.06 12.56
C ARG A 208 -1.95 5.75 13.92
N ILE A 209 -0.90 6.58 14.07
CA ILE A 209 -0.70 7.39 15.28
C ILE A 209 -1.80 8.46 15.40
N ALA A 210 -2.18 9.10 14.29
CA ALA A 210 -3.22 10.14 14.29
C ALA A 210 -4.61 9.61 14.64
N GLU A 211 -4.89 8.36 14.35
CA GLU A 211 -6.13 7.66 14.69
C GLU A 211 -6.29 7.45 16.20
N GLU A 212 -5.16 7.26 16.94
CA GLU A 212 -5.14 7.05 18.40
C GLU A 212 -5.49 8.31 19.20
N ALA A 213 -5.39 9.50 18.63
CA ALA A 213 -5.62 10.76 19.34
C ALA A 213 -7.06 10.89 19.90
N SER A 214 -8.01 10.05 19.43
CA SER A 214 -9.39 10.03 19.92
C SER A 214 -9.62 9.26 21.23
N GLU A 215 -8.72 8.35 21.60
CA GLU A 215 -8.93 7.46 22.75
C GLU A 215 -8.51 8.08 24.09
N VAL A 216 -7.77 9.20 24.07
CA VAL A 216 -7.22 9.85 25.27
C VAL A 216 -8.21 10.76 26.00
N SER A 217 -9.38 11.05 25.42
CA SER A 217 -10.35 11.99 26.03
C SER A 217 -11.32 11.39 27.04
N ASP A 218 -11.25 10.07 27.36
CA ASP A 218 -12.11 9.46 28.38
C ASP A 218 -11.28 8.90 29.57
N GLY A 219 -10.99 9.79 30.48
CA GLY A 219 -10.81 9.46 31.90
C GLY A 219 -9.47 8.88 32.37
N SER A 220 -8.37 9.62 32.28
CA SER A 220 -7.31 9.47 33.29
C SER A 220 -6.64 10.82 33.60
N GLU A 221 -7.00 11.37 34.75
CA GLU A 221 -6.22 12.43 35.41
C GLU A 221 -4.85 11.87 35.77
N GLY A 222 -3.78 12.40 35.19
CA GLY A 222 -2.42 12.19 35.69
C GLY A 222 -1.34 11.71 34.74
N SER A 223 -0.95 12.51 33.76
CA SER A 223 0.47 12.54 33.36
C SER A 223 0.85 13.96 32.95
N GLU A 224 1.55 14.65 33.86
CA GLU A 224 2.21 15.92 33.57
C GLU A 224 3.32 15.65 32.53
N GLY A 225 3.19 16.19 31.31
CA GLY A 225 4.30 16.21 30.37
C GLY A 225 4.02 16.03 28.87
N SER A 226 2.78 16.08 28.39
CA SER A 226 2.52 16.23 26.96
C SER A 226 2.16 17.70 26.67
N GLU A 227 3.06 18.40 25.95
CA GLU A 227 2.70 19.66 25.32
C GLU A 227 1.45 19.39 24.47
N GLU A 228 0.37 20.09 24.74
CA GLU A 228 -0.95 20.01 24.11
C GLU A 228 -0.77 20.01 22.58
N GLU A 229 -0.85 18.85 21.93
CA GLU A 229 -1.19 18.81 20.51
C GLU A 229 -2.65 19.28 20.43
N ASP A 230 -2.79 20.50 19.92
CA ASP A 230 -3.99 21.25 19.62
C ASP A 230 -5.11 20.29 19.18
N GLY A 231 -6.28 20.33 19.83
CA GLY A 231 -7.40 19.40 19.71
C GLY A 231 -7.93 19.15 18.29
N ALA A 232 -7.05 18.72 17.40
CA ALA A 232 -7.36 18.31 16.06
C ALA A 232 -8.12 16.97 16.12
N ALA A 233 -9.23 16.87 15.38
CA ALA A 233 -9.97 15.62 15.27
C ALA A 233 -9.06 14.48 14.75
N PRO A 234 -9.17 13.28 15.30
CA PRO A 234 -8.42 12.10 14.81
C PRO A 234 -8.74 11.84 13.34
N PHE A 235 -7.80 11.25 12.63
CA PHE A 235 -7.98 10.85 11.24
C PHE A 235 -7.26 9.53 10.96
N SER A 236 -7.83 8.77 10.04
CA SER A 236 -7.33 7.47 9.59
C SER A 236 -6.56 7.56 8.26
N ILE A 237 -6.01 6.43 7.84
CA ILE A 237 -5.42 6.30 6.49
C ILE A 237 -6.47 6.52 5.38
N ASP A 238 -7.73 6.18 5.63
CA ASP A 238 -8.82 6.41 4.68
C ASP A 238 -9.09 7.91 4.50
N ASP A 239 -9.01 8.70 5.57
CA ASP A 239 -9.15 10.16 5.49
C ASP A 239 -7.99 10.79 4.71
N VAL A 240 -6.77 10.29 4.91
CA VAL A 240 -5.59 10.71 4.13
C VAL A 240 -5.79 10.42 2.65
N ALA A 241 -6.22 9.19 2.32
CA ALA A 241 -6.48 8.77 0.95
C ALA A 241 -7.64 9.56 0.31
N ALA A 242 -8.76 9.72 1.01
CA ALA A 242 -9.91 10.49 0.54
C ALA A 242 -9.55 11.97 0.31
N GLY A 243 -8.76 12.55 1.20
CA GLY A 243 -8.28 13.92 1.11
C GLY A 243 -7.43 14.16 -0.14
N ILE A 244 -6.47 13.27 -0.41
CA ILE A 244 -5.62 13.40 -1.62
C ILE A 244 -6.40 13.12 -2.90
N VAL A 245 -7.33 12.15 -2.91
CA VAL A 245 -8.21 11.87 -4.06
C VAL A 245 -9.05 13.11 -4.39
N THR A 246 -9.73 13.69 -3.40
CA THR A 246 -10.53 14.91 -3.58
C THR A 246 -9.69 16.04 -4.15
N LYS A 247 -8.50 16.26 -3.60
CA LYS A 247 -7.56 17.28 -4.05
C LYS A 247 -7.08 17.04 -5.49
N LEU A 248 -6.79 15.79 -5.87
CA LEU A 248 -6.37 15.44 -7.24
C LEU A 248 -7.50 15.69 -8.24
N ILE A 249 -8.71 15.23 -7.95
CA ILE A 249 -9.89 15.44 -8.81
C ILE A 249 -10.12 16.93 -9.02
N HIS A 250 -10.12 17.73 -7.93
CA HIS A 250 -10.34 19.16 -7.99
C HIS A 250 -9.26 19.91 -8.79
N ARG A 251 -7.99 19.46 -8.73
CA ARG A 251 -6.86 20.10 -9.43
C ARG A 251 -6.66 19.64 -10.87
N HIS A 252 -7.42 18.67 -11.33
CA HIS A 252 -7.37 18.16 -12.70
C HIS A 252 -8.73 18.28 -13.40
N PRO A 253 -9.32 19.51 -13.50
CA PRO A 253 -10.63 19.70 -14.11
C PRO A 253 -10.65 19.36 -15.60
N HIS A 254 -9.50 19.25 -16.25
CA HIS A 254 -9.34 18.79 -17.62
C HIS A 254 -9.43 17.25 -17.78
N VAL A 255 -9.38 16.49 -16.66
CA VAL A 255 -9.55 15.03 -16.64
C VAL A 255 -10.90 14.64 -16.06
N PHE A 256 -11.34 15.33 -15.02
CA PHE A 256 -12.51 14.97 -14.22
C PHE A 256 -13.68 15.96 -14.35
N GLY A 257 -13.52 17.05 -15.10
CA GLY A 257 -14.52 18.10 -15.33
C GLY A 257 -14.62 18.47 -16.81
N ASP A 258 -15.10 19.69 -17.07
CA ASP A 258 -15.40 20.19 -18.42
C ASP A 258 -14.30 21.09 -19.01
N GLU A 259 -13.20 21.33 -18.27
CA GLU A 259 -12.11 22.15 -18.78
C GLU A 259 -11.21 21.33 -19.73
N THR A 260 -10.52 22.01 -20.65
CA THR A 260 -9.60 21.39 -21.60
C THR A 260 -8.19 21.92 -21.39
N ALA A 261 -7.21 21.03 -21.47
CA ALA A 261 -5.79 21.38 -21.50
C ALA A 261 -5.11 20.48 -22.54
N SER A 262 -4.45 21.09 -23.51
CA SER A 262 -3.82 20.38 -24.62
C SER A 262 -2.31 20.28 -24.48
N THR A 263 -1.72 21.07 -23.58
CA THR A 263 -0.27 21.09 -23.33
C THR A 263 0.03 20.95 -21.83
N PRO A 264 1.24 20.49 -21.46
CA PRO A 264 1.68 20.48 -20.06
C PRO A 264 1.62 21.87 -19.41
N GLU A 265 1.86 22.94 -20.19
CA GLU A 265 1.80 24.32 -19.74
C GLU A 265 0.36 24.72 -19.38
N ASP A 266 -0.63 24.28 -20.14
CA ASP A 266 -2.05 24.52 -19.84
C ASP A 266 -2.45 23.81 -18.54
N VAL A 267 -2.02 22.55 -18.36
CA VAL A 267 -2.25 21.79 -17.13
C VAL A 267 -1.63 22.53 -15.94
N LYS A 268 -0.40 23.02 -16.06
CA LYS A 268 0.30 23.78 -15.01
C LYS A 268 -0.45 25.06 -14.64
N LYS A 269 -0.97 25.80 -15.64
CA LYS A 269 -1.77 27.02 -15.41
C LYS A 269 -3.07 26.71 -14.67
N LEU A 270 -3.81 25.68 -15.10
CA LEU A 270 -5.03 25.23 -14.44
C LEU A 270 -4.76 24.87 -12.97
N TRP A 271 -3.75 24.05 -12.74
CA TRP A 271 -3.36 23.60 -11.40
C TRP A 271 -2.97 24.77 -10.48
N LEU A 272 -2.21 25.75 -10.97
CA LEU A 272 -1.84 26.94 -10.21
C LEU A 272 -3.06 27.80 -9.87
N ARG A 273 -3.99 27.98 -10.83
CA ARG A 273 -5.24 28.74 -10.64
C ARG A 273 -6.08 28.09 -9.54
N THR A 274 -6.33 26.78 -9.64
CA THR A 274 -7.15 26.05 -8.68
C THR A 274 -6.52 26.07 -7.29
N LYS A 275 -5.20 25.87 -7.20
CA LYS A 275 -4.46 25.95 -5.93
C LYS A 275 -4.50 27.34 -5.29
N ALA A 276 -4.53 28.40 -6.08
CA ALA A 276 -4.62 29.76 -5.57
C ALA A 276 -5.99 30.04 -4.92
N VAL A 277 -7.07 29.53 -5.54
CA VAL A 277 -8.43 29.66 -5.02
C VAL A 277 -8.60 28.87 -3.71
N GLU A 278 -8.09 27.63 -3.65
CA GLU A 278 -8.17 26.79 -2.45
C GLU A 278 -7.51 27.42 -1.22
N LYS A 279 -6.37 28.03 -1.40
CA LYS A 279 -5.49 28.37 -0.28
C LYS A 279 -5.68 29.80 0.27
N ARG A 280 -6.42 30.68 -0.42
CA ARG A 280 -6.68 32.10 -0.01
C ARG A 280 -5.50 32.76 0.71
N ARG A 281 -4.29 32.57 0.18
CA ARG A 281 -3.05 33.03 0.84
C ARG A 281 -2.99 34.54 0.92
N THR A 282 -2.53 35.04 2.06
CA THR A 282 -2.27 36.48 2.28
C THR A 282 -0.87 36.88 1.81
N SER A 283 0.05 35.90 1.69
CA SER A 283 1.42 36.09 1.19
C SER A 283 1.81 34.99 0.22
N VAL A 284 2.62 35.34 -0.78
CA VAL A 284 3.23 34.36 -1.71
C VAL A 284 4.17 33.37 -1.00
N THR A 285 4.71 33.74 0.15
CA THR A 285 5.60 32.91 0.95
C THR A 285 4.86 31.99 1.93
N GLU A 286 3.57 32.22 2.13
CA GLU A 286 2.75 31.44 3.05
C GLU A 286 2.72 29.95 2.67
N GLY A 287 2.90 29.07 3.68
CA GLY A 287 2.92 27.61 3.50
C GLY A 287 4.14 27.08 2.75
N ILE A 288 5.28 27.79 2.81
CA ILE A 288 6.59 27.27 2.47
C ILE A 288 7.24 26.78 3.76
N PRO A 289 7.51 25.47 3.93
CA PRO A 289 8.22 24.97 5.09
C PRO A 289 9.63 25.54 5.15
N LEU A 290 10.00 26.15 6.26
CA LEU A 290 11.33 26.77 6.41
C LEU A 290 12.42 25.77 6.77
N GLY A 291 12.08 24.56 7.18
CA GLY A 291 13.01 23.47 7.51
C GLY A 291 13.56 22.70 6.29
N GLN A 292 13.26 23.13 5.05
CA GLN A 292 13.81 22.52 3.85
C GLN A 292 15.33 22.78 3.74
N PRO A 293 16.08 21.95 2.95
CA PRO A 293 17.44 22.27 2.53
C PRO A 293 17.50 23.67 1.92
N ALA A 294 18.57 24.42 2.23
CA ALA A 294 18.62 25.86 1.95
C ALA A 294 18.49 26.20 0.46
N LEU A 295 19.07 25.40 -0.43
CA LEU A 295 18.95 25.62 -1.88
C LEU A 295 17.52 25.36 -2.37
N ALA A 296 16.88 24.30 -1.89
CA ALA A 296 15.47 23.98 -2.20
C ALA A 296 14.52 25.07 -1.67
N LEU A 297 14.76 25.57 -0.45
CA LEU A 297 14.01 26.69 0.12
C LEU A 297 14.16 27.94 -0.74
N THR A 298 15.39 28.29 -1.14
CA THR A 298 15.68 29.44 -1.99
C THR A 298 14.98 29.33 -3.35
N ALA A 299 15.11 28.18 -4.02
CA ALA A 299 14.45 27.94 -5.30
C ALA A 299 12.92 28.08 -5.16
N LYS A 300 12.35 27.54 -4.06
CA LYS A 300 10.90 27.64 -3.80
C LYS A 300 10.42 29.06 -3.58
N LEU A 301 11.18 29.88 -2.85
CA LEU A 301 10.90 31.29 -2.65
C LEU A 301 10.99 32.06 -3.98
N ALA A 302 12.07 31.87 -4.74
CA ALA A 302 12.30 32.52 -6.04
C ALA A 302 11.17 32.18 -7.03
N SER A 303 10.81 30.90 -7.16
CA SER A 303 9.72 30.42 -8.01
C SER A 303 8.37 31.05 -7.66
N ARG A 304 8.09 31.21 -6.35
CA ARG A 304 6.86 31.85 -5.88
C ARG A 304 6.80 33.34 -6.21
N VAL A 305 7.91 34.06 -5.99
CA VAL A 305 8.03 35.47 -6.31
C VAL A 305 7.90 35.69 -7.83
N HIS A 306 8.58 34.88 -8.62
CA HIS A 306 8.50 34.93 -10.09
C HIS A 306 7.08 34.67 -10.60
N THR A 307 6.44 33.60 -10.12
CA THR A 307 5.07 33.22 -10.54
C THR A 307 4.05 34.30 -10.17
N ALA A 308 4.26 35.02 -9.08
CA ALA A 308 3.40 36.11 -8.65
C ALA A 308 3.68 37.44 -9.39
N GLY A 309 4.71 37.50 -10.24
CA GLY A 309 5.13 38.73 -10.94
C GLY A 309 5.63 39.82 -10.00
N LEU A 310 6.13 39.44 -8.83
CA LEU A 310 6.68 40.42 -7.87
C LEU A 310 8.12 40.74 -8.19
N ASP A 311 8.45 42.05 -8.22
CA ASP A 311 9.81 42.53 -8.33
C ASP A 311 10.37 42.81 -6.94
N VAL A 312 11.02 41.80 -6.36
CA VAL A 312 11.65 41.91 -5.03
C VAL A 312 13.14 41.79 -5.17
N PRO A 313 13.90 42.86 -4.85
CA PRO A 313 15.36 42.78 -4.90
C PRO A 313 15.89 41.78 -3.88
N LEU A 314 16.94 41.06 -4.27
CA LEU A 314 17.61 40.16 -3.33
C LEU A 314 18.25 40.95 -2.20
N PRO A 315 18.20 40.43 -0.95
CA PRO A 315 18.92 41.09 0.14
C PRO A 315 20.41 41.15 -0.14
N GLN A 316 20.97 42.31 0.07
CA GLN A 316 22.39 42.55 -0.11
C GLN A 316 23.14 42.32 1.20
N GLY A 317 24.25 41.62 1.17
CA GLY A 317 25.09 41.35 2.31
C GLY A 317 26.45 40.80 1.91
N ALA A 318 27.35 40.73 2.87
CA ALA A 318 28.68 40.16 2.68
C ALA A 318 28.69 38.71 3.18
N GLY A 319 29.33 37.83 2.41
CA GLY A 319 29.58 36.46 2.78
C GLY A 319 28.92 35.43 1.86
N ILE A 320 29.44 34.22 1.91
CA ILE A 320 29.11 33.10 1.02
C ILE A 320 27.60 32.78 0.95
N GLY A 321 26.85 33.02 2.01
CA GLY A 321 25.41 32.78 2.03
C GLY A 321 24.62 33.63 1.03
N TYR A 322 25.04 34.89 0.81
CA TYR A 322 24.42 35.79 -0.19
C TYR A 322 24.82 35.40 -1.63
N GLU A 323 26.04 34.93 -1.82
CA GLU A 323 26.50 34.41 -3.11
C GLU A 323 25.73 33.11 -3.48
N LEU A 324 25.57 32.21 -2.54
CA LEU A 324 24.78 31.00 -2.73
C LEU A 324 23.31 31.31 -3.02
N LEU A 325 22.73 32.31 -2.34
CA LEU A 325 21.37 32.79 -2.60
C LEU A 325 21.21 33.27 -4.05
N GLU A 326 22.13 34.13 -4.52
CA GLU A 326 22.14 34.64 -5.90
C GLU A 326 22.29 33.51 -6.92
N MET A 327 23.17 32.54 -6.67
CA MET A 327 23.36 31.37 -7.53
C MET A 327 22.12 30.51 -7.63
N ALA A 328 21.47 30.21 -6.49
CA ALA A 328 20.27 29.39 -6.46
C ALA A 328 19.08 30.09 -7.15
N VAL A 329 18.91 31.42 -6.95
CA VAL A 329 17.85 32.18 -7.62
C VAL A 329 18.11 32.25 -9.13
N ARG A 330 19.37 32.39 -9.57
CA ARG A 330 19.72 32.33 -10.97
C ARG A 330 19.41 30.98 -11.59
N ALA A 331 19.80 29.88 -10.93
CA ALA A 331 19.53 28.54 -11.40
C ALA A 331 18.01 28.30 -11.59
N GLU A 332 17.18 28.72 -10.63
CA GLU A 332 15.71 28.60 -10.71
C GLU A 332 15.16 29.37 -11.92
N ARG A 333 15.64 30.60 -12.17
CA ARG A 333 15.23 31.40 -13.34
C ARG A 333 15.59 30.75 -14.68
N GLU A 334 16.70 30.01 -14.72
CA GLU A 334 17.15 29.22 -15.87
C GLU A 334 16.43 27.87 -15.97
N GLY A 335 15.50 27.56 -15.05
CA GLY A 335 14.75 26.29 -15.00
C GLY A 335 15.55 25.11 -14.45
N VAL A 336 16.66 25.38 -13.76
CA VAL A 336 17.51 24.37 -13.12
C VAL A 336 17.16 24.27 -11.64
N ASP A 337 16.97 23.04 -11.14
CA ASP A 337 16.88 22.79 -9.71
C ASP A 337 18.27 22.90 -9.07
N PRO A 338 18.52 23.90 -8.18
CA PRO A 338 19.84 24.09 -7.60
C PRO A 338 20.23 23.00 -6.59
N GLU A 339 19.26 22.41 -5.91
CA GLU A 339 19.49 21.32 -4.94
C GLU A 339 19.98 20.07 -5.67
N GLY A 340 19.24 19.61 -6.70
CA GLY A 340 19.61 18.47 -7.52
C GLY A 340 20.92 18.69 -8.28
N ALA A 341 21.12 19.89 -8.86
CA ALA A 341 22.36 20.21 -9.57
C ALA A 341 23.60 20.15 -8.67
N LEU A 342 23.51 20.67 -7.44
CA LEU A 342 24.62 20.59 -6.49
C LEU A 342 24.85 19.16 -6.02
N ARG A 343 23.81 18.36 -5.83
CA ARG A 343 23.91 16.95 -5.45
C ARG A 343 24.64 16.13 -6.52
N VAL A 344 24.33 16.33 -7.80
CA VAL A 344 25.07 15.71 -8.92
C VAL A 344 26.55 16.09 -8.88
N ALA A 345 26.88 17.37 -8.67
CA ALA A 345 28.27 17.84 -8.57
C ALA A 345 28.99 17.25 -7.34
N ALA A 346 28.30 17.13 -6.20
CA ALA A 346 28.84 16.53 -4.98
C ALA A 346 29.14 15.01 -5.16
N ARG A 347 28.27 14.29 -5.87
CA ARG A 347 28.52 12.89 -6.22
C ARG A 347 29.74 12.74 -7.13
N ALA A 348 29.85 13.57 -8.15
CA ALA A 348 31.01 13.57 -9.01
C ALA A 348 32.32 13.85 -8.23
N TYR A 349 32.27 14.74 -7.24
CA TYR A 349 33.39 14.99 -6.33
C TYR A 349 33.68 13.76 -5.45
N ARG A 350 32.67 13.11 -4.86
CA ARG A 350 32.81 11.83 -4.12
C ARG A 350 33.53 10.78 -4.97
N ASP A 351 33.12 10.63 -6.23
CA ASP A 351 33.71 9.63 -7.12
C ASP A 351 35.16 9.96 -7.48
N ALA A 352 35.50 11.24 -7.67
CA ALA A 352 36.86 11.69 -7.84
C ALA A 352 37.73 11.39 -6.59
N VAL A 353 37.18 11.57 -5.37
CA VAL A 353 37.85 11.16 -4.11
C VAL A 353 38.12 9.66 -4.09
N ARG A 354 37.12 8.84 -4.37
CA ARG A 354 37.25 7.36 -4.41
C ARG A 354 38.31 6.89 -5.41
N VAL A 355 38.33 7.49 -6.58
CA VAL A 355 39.38 7.20 -7.60
C VAL A 355 40.76 7.55 -7.05
N LYS A 356 40.92 8.67 -6.35
CA LYS A 356 42.18 9.07 -5.76
C LYS A 356 42.64 8.14 -4.64
N GLU A 357 41.74 7.73 -3.79
CA GLU A 357 41.97 6.75 -2.72
C GLU A 357 42.38 5.38 -3.28
N GLY A 358 41.66 4.88 -4.30
CA GLY A 358 42.00 3.62 -4.97
C GLY A 358 43.33 3.64 -5.71
N ALA A 359 43.71 4.79 -6.32
CA ALA A 359 44.98 4.97 -6.99
C ALA A 359 46.15 5.18 -6.01
N GLY A 360 45.87 5.63 -4.77
CA GLY A 360 46.86 5.93 -3.75
C GLY A 360 47.16 4.79 -2.76
N GLY A 361 46.48 3.62 -2.87
CA GLY A 361 46.58 2.51 -1.93
C GLY A 361 46.48 3.04 -0.50
N VAL A 362 45.26 3.07 0.06
CA VAL A 362 45.01 3.61 1.42
C VAL A 362 45.87 2.89 2.46
N ALA A 363 47.00 3.49 2.80
CA ALA A 363 47.67 3.23 4.05
C ALA A 363 46.88 3.93 5.17
N GLY A 364 46.05 3.15 5.89
CA GLY A 364 45.66 3.42 7.25
C GLY A 364 44.89 4.70 7.54
N VAL A 365 43.56 4.64 7.46
CA VAL A 365 42.71 5.33 8.45
C VAL A 365 42.16 4.25 9.37
N ALA A 366 43.01 3.81 10.30
CA ALA A 366 42.59 3.10 11.49
C ALA A 366 42.56 4.12 12.63
N GLY A 367 41.38 4.42 13.14
CA GLY A 367 41.15 4.80 14.52
C GLY A 367 41.40 6.26 14.88
N GLU A 368 40.36 7.03 15.05
CA GLU A 368 40.16 7.75 16.31
C GLU A 368 38.67 7.75 16.62
N GLU A 369 38.38 7.27 17.86
CA GLU A 369 37.04 7.11 18.46
C GLU A 369 36.31 8.44 18.69
#